data_26fd173bf2a7363584b114f52cfd9ef6
#
_entry.id   26fd173bf2a7363584b114f52cfd9ef6
#
_cell.length_a   1.000
_cell.length_b   1.000
_cell.length_c   1.000
_cell.angle_alpha   90.00
_cell.angle_beta   90.00
_cell.angle_gamma   90.00
#
_symmetry.space_group_name_H-M   'P 1'
#
loop_
_entity.id
_entity.type
_entity.pdbx_description
1 polymer ?
#
loop_
_entity_poly.entity_id
_entity_poly.type
_entity_poly.pdbx_seq_one_letter_code
_entity_poly.pdbx_strand_id
1 'polypeptide(L)'
;MDTGVVASDEPATVTSPDGWVLTVAATNESQLPVAPLTTATSSREYLVGGTFTGTVTGSGKTKLTGGTLEAGYQIGCGIELGQIRLIGQVGATTANANIFTGAIPTGVTFPLSGTLEIHPKPGTVTQVPVDKKSFKSAPARVTLKDTHIKVDGCVGQSFIRSYATLTSSTTDTDDIVAYYGITKSV
;
A
#
# COMPACT_ATOMS: atom_id res chain seq x y z
N MET A 1 -17.95 1.16 17.10
CA MET A 1 -17.67 1.82 15.81
C MET A 1 -16.17 2.11 15.79
N ASP A 2 -15.45 1.66 14.80
CA ASP A 2 -14.00 1.96 14.65
C ASP A 2 -13.85 3.45 14.33
N THR A 3 -13.10 4.17 15.15
CA THR A 3 -12.83 5.61 14.96
C THR A 3 -11.59 5.85 14.11
N GLY A 4 -10.87 4.79 13.77
CA GLY A 4 -9.62 4.87 13.04
C GLY A 4 -8.42 5.32 13.89
N VAL A 5 -8.63 5.78 15.11
CA VAL A 5 -7.53 6.26 15.98
C VAL A 5 -6.57 5.12 16.29
N VAL A 6 -5.28 5.38 16.11
CA VAL A 6 -4.19 4.45 16.38
C VAL A 6 -3.21 5.15 17.31
N ALA A 7 -2.73 4.42 18.31
CA ALA A 7 -1.65 4.91 19.16
C ALA A 7 -0.37 5.08 18.34
N SER A 8 0.38 6.13 18.60
CA SER A 8 1.71 6.29 18.00
C SER A 8 2.73 5.47 18.79
N ASP A 9 3.68 4.89 18.07
CA ASP A 9 4.81 4.18 18.67
C ASP A 9 5.87 5.18 19.16
N GLU A 10 6.88 4.68 19.85
CA GLU A 10 7.97 5.51 20.33
C GLU A 10 8.75 6.13 19.17
N PRO A 11 9.26 7.36 19.35
CA PRO A 11 10.11 8.00 18.34
C PRO A 11 11.33 7.15 17.98
N ALA A 12 11.65 7.07 16.69
CA ALA A 12 12.85 6.44 16.22
C ALA A 12 14.01 7.45 16.24
N THR A 13 15.12 7.07 16.87
CA THR A 13 16.29 7.93 17.01
C THR A 13 17.56 7.18 16.60
N VAL A 14 18.43 7.87 15.86
CA VAL A 14 19.77 7.37 15.52
C VAL A 14 20.78 8.50 15.63
N THR A 15 21.98 8.15 16.08
CA THR A 15 23.13 9.06 16.05
C THR A 15 24.00 8.71 14.85
N SER A 16 24.24 9.66 13.96
CA SER A 16 25.11 9.45 12.81
C SER A 16 26.57 9.29 13.25
N PRO A 17 27.41 8.65 12.43
CA PRO A 17 28.85 8.59 12.70
C PRO A 17 29.51 9.96 12.84
N ASP A 18 28.94 11.00 12.23
CA ASP A 18 29.39 12.38 12.31
C ASP A 18 29.00 13.10 13.61
N GLY A 19 28.06 12.55 14.38
CA GLY A 19 27.58 13.11 15.64
C GLY A 19 26.21 13.79 15.58
N TRP A 20 25.55 13.83 14.42
CA TRP A 20 24.17 14.31 14.30
C TRP A 20 23.18 13.33 14.89
N VAL A 21 22.18 13.81 15.60
CA VAL A 21 21.11 13.00 16.18
C VAL A 21 19.84 13.23 15.34
N LEU A 22 19.37 12.17 14.69
CA LEU A 22 18.15 12.17 13.90
C LEU A 22 17.02 11.54 14.70
N THR A 23 15.87 12.19 14.74
CA THR A 23 14.68 11.67 15.41
C THR A 23 13.46 11.85 14.51
N VAL A 24 12.68 10.79 14.39
CA VAL A 24 11.37 10.81 13.72
C VAL A 24 10.30 10.41 14.72
N ALA A 25 9.27 11.21 14.82
CA ALA A 25 8.13 10.98 15.70
C ALA A 25 6.82 11.13 14.95
N ALA A 26 5.80 10.42 15.39
CA ALA A 26 4.45 10.58 14.90
C ALA A 26 3.48 10.86 16.05
N THR A 27 2.43 11.61 15.76
CA THR A 27 1.35 11.91 16.69
C THR A 27 0.01 11.97 15.96
N ASN A 28 -1.08 11.79 16.69
CA ASN A 28 -2.45 11.90 16.18
C ASN A 28 -2.71 10.99 14.96
N GLU A 29 -2.20 9.77 15.02
CA GLU A 29 -2.33 8.82 13.93
C GLU A 29 -3.74 8.25 13.83
N SER A 30 -4.22 8.12 12.61
CA SER A 30 -5.50 7.49 12.30
C SER A 30 -5.41 6.62 11.06
N GLN A 31 -6.11 5.49 11.10
CA GLN A 31 -6.18 4.51 10.02
C GLN A 31 -7.60 3.95 10.03
N LEU A 32 -8.52 4.62 9.34
CA LEU A 32 -9.92 4.25 9.29
C LEU A 32 -10.22 3.47 8.02
N PRO A 33 -10.58 2.18 8.13
CA PRO A 33 -11.11 1.45 6.99
C PRO A 33 -12.46 2.04 6.59
N VAL A 34 -12.65 2.27 5.32
CA VAL A 34 -13.91 2.75 4.76
C VAL A 34 -14.43 1.80 3.69
N ALA A 35 -15.74 1.83 3.46
CA ALA A 35 -16.33 1.04 2.41
C ALA A 35 -15.78 1.47 1.05
N PRO A 36 -15.36 0.52 0.20
CA PRO A 36 -14.90 0.87 -1.14
C PRO A 36 -15.98 1.59 -1.95
N LEU A 37 -15.57 2.60 -2.70
CA LEU A 37 -16.45 3.33 -3.62
C LEU A 37 -16.80 2.51 -4.87
N THR A 38 -16.27 1.30 -4.97
CA THR A 38 -16.54 0.36 -6.06
C THR A 38 -17.19 -0.91 -5.54
N THR A 39 -17.85 -1.64 -6.41
CA THR A 39 -18.43 -2.95 -6.08
C THR A 39 -17.40 -4.08 -6.03
N ALA A 40 -16.12 -3.77 -6.25
CA ALA A 40 -15.05 -4.75 -6.22
C ALA A 40 -14.76 -5.21 -4.78
N THR A 41 -15.05 -6.46 -4.48
CA THR A 41 -14.84 -7.06 -3.15
C THR A 41 -13.36 -7.20 -2.77
N SER A 42 -12.47 -7.09 -3.75
CA SER A 42 -11.03 -7.13 -3.58
C SER A 42 -10.37 -5.75 -3.40
N SER A 43 -11.14 -4.68 -3.37
CA SER A 43 -10.63 -3.35 -3.07
C SER A 43 -10.66 -3.07 -1.57
N ARG A 44 -9.65 -2.35 -1.09
CA ARG A 44 -9.57 -1.84 0.28
C ARG A 44 -9.31 -0.35 0.22
N GLU A 45 -10.05 0.39 1.02
CA GLU A 45 -9.95 1.84 1.09
C GLU A 45 -9.81 2.29 2.54
N TYR A 46 -8.98 3.29 2.75
CA TYR A 46 -8.67 3.83 4.08
C TYR A 46 -8.65 5.35 4.04
N LEU A 47 -9.16 5.95 5.11
CA LEU A 47 -8.88 7.35 5.43
C LEU A 47 -7.80 7.38 6.50
N VAL A 48 -6.70 7.99 6.18
CA VAL A 48 -5.51 8.00 7.03
C VAL A 48 -5.11 9.41 7.42
N GLY A 49 -4.51 9.53 8.57
CA GLY A 49 -4.01 10.79 9.09
C GLY A 49 -2.89 10.60 10.09
N GLY A 50 -2.20 11.68 10.37
CA GLY A 50 -1.11 11.73 11.35
C GLY A 50 -0.25 12.95 11.15
N THR A 51 0.51 13.28 12.18
CA THR A 51 1.54 14.31 12.14
C THR A 51 2.90 13.65 12.33
N PHE A 52 3.73 13.74 11.31
CA PHE A 52 5.08 13.17 11.31
C PHE A 52 6.10 14.31 11.40
N THR A 53 7.02 14.21 12.34
CA THR A 53 8.02 15.24 12.60
C THR A 53 9.41 14.63 12.56
N GLY A 54 10.29 15.23 11.77
CA GLY A 54 11.70 14.89 11.71
C GLY A 54 12.55 15.99 12.32
N THR A 55 13.46 15.64 13.21
CA THR A 55 14.41 16.57 13.84
C THR A 55 15.82 16.07 13.67
N VAL A 56 16.75 17.03 13.44
CA VAL A 56 18.19 16.78 13.43
C VAL A 56 18.82 17.73 14.44
N THR A 57 19.44 17.18 15.47
CA THR A 57 20.01 17.94 16.57
C THR A 57 21.48 17.59 16.78
N GLY A 58 22.16 18.32 17.65
CA GLY A 58 23.54 18.10 17.95
C GLY A 58 24.49 18.90 17.06
N SER A 59 25.74 18.50 17.03
CA SER A 59 26.77 19.07 16.17
C SER A 59 27.54 17.95 15.51
N GLY A 60 27.60 17.95 14.20
CA GLY A 60 28.37 16.99 13.42
C GLY A 60 29.71 17.54 12.96
N LYS A 61 30.58 16.66 12.55
CA LYS A 61 31.88 17.00 11.96
C LYS A 61 31.71 17.74 10.64
N THR A 62 30.65 17.45 9.91
CA THR A 62 30.30 18.02 8.62
C THR A 62 29.04 18.86 8.73
N LYS A 63 28.98 19.98 8.06
CA LYS A 63 27.82 20.87 8.08
C LYS A 63 26.60 20.20 7.43
N LEU A 64 25.48 20.29 8.09
CA LEU A 64 24.20 19.87 7.55
C LEU A 64 23.81 20.73 6.34
N THR A 65 23.52 20.10 5.21
CA THR A 65 23.07 20.79 3.97
C THR A 65 21.55 20.74 3.81
N GLY A 66 20.88 19.84 4.51
CA GLY A 66 19.44 19.67 4.47
C GLY A 66 19.03 18.22 4.61
N GLY A 67 17.89 17.91 4.10
CA GLY A 67 17.37 16.55 4.11
C GLY A 67 15.93 16.46 3.61
N THR A 68 15.33 15.30 3.81
CA THR A 68 13.95 15.04 3.43
C THR A 68 13.24 14.23 4.51
N LEU A 69 11.95 14.54 4.71
CA LEU A 69 11.04 13.75 5.50
C LEU A 69 9.96 13.20 4.57
N GLU A 70 9.88 11.88 4.43
CA GLU A 70 8.84 11.18 3.68
C GLU A 70 7.91 10.50 4.65
N ALA A 71 6.60 10.66 4.45
CA ALA A 71 5.57 9.98 5.22
C ALA A 71 4.61 9.25 4.30
N GLY A 72 4.16 8.09 4.72
CA GLY A 72 3.23 7.27 3.97
C GLY A 72 2.74 6.07 4.77
N TYR A 73 2.22 5.09 4.04
CA TYR A 73 1.64 3.89 4.61
C TYR A 73 2.14 2.65 3.90
N GLN A 74 2.27 1.58 4.64
CA GLN A 74 2.51 0.24 4.12
C GLN A 74 1.24 -0.57 4.30
N ILE A 75 0.80 -1.21 3.22
CA ILE A 75 -0.42 -2.01 3.21
C ILE A 75 -0.05 -3.42 2.75
N GLY A 76 -0.36 -4.38 3.61
CA GLY A 76 -0.21 -5.80 3.32
C GLY A 76 -1.55 -6.44 3.04
N CYS A 77 -1.58 -7.37 2.09
CA CYS A 77 -2.74 -8.20 1.77
C CYS A 77 -2.40 -9.67 2.05
N GLY A 78 -3.35 -10.42 2.59
CA GLY A 78 -3.13 -11.85 2.82
C GLY A 78 -2.93 -12.63 1.52
N ILE A 79 -3.70 -12.30 0.49
CA ILE A 79 -3.59 -12.88 -0.86
C ILE A 79 -3.84 -11.76 -1.87
N GLU A 80 -3.05 -11.74 -2.92
CA GLU A 80 -3.33 -10.93 -4.11
C GLU A 80 -3.94 -11.78 -5.21
N LEU A 81 -5.04 -11.30 -5.78
CA LEU A 81 -5.58 -11.89 -7.00
C LEU A 81 -4.66 -11.49 -8.16
N GLY A 82 -3.90 -12.47 -8.64
CA GLY A 82 -3.24 -12.39 -9.92
C GLY A 82 -4.26 -12.43 -11.08
N GLN A 83 -3.79 -12.77 -12.25
CA GLN A 83 -4.66 -12.90 -13.42
C GLN A 83 -5.66 -14.05 -13.23
N ILE A 84 -6.94 -13.76 -13.38
CA ILE A 84 -7.99 -14.77 -13.49
C ILE A 84 -8.10 -15.13 -14.98
N ARG A 85 -7.78 -16.34 -15.33
CA ARG A 85 -7.97 -16.87 -16.70
C ARG A 85 -9.21 -17.72 -16.73
N LEU A 86 -10.16 -17.35 -17.56
CA LEU A 86 -11.27 -18.21 -17.95
C LEU A 86 -10.88 -18.92 -19.26
N ILE A 87 -10.57 -20.20 -19.17
CA ILE A 87 -10.32 -21.02 -20.34
C ILE A 87 -11.62 -21.78 -20.65
N GLY A 88 -12.37 -21.25 -21.62
CA GLY A 88 -13.58 -21.91 -22.12
C GLY A 88 -13.29 -22.55 -23.48
N GLN A 89 -13.62 -23.82 -23.62
CA GLN A 89 -13.76 -24.44 -24.94
C GLN A 89 -15.25 -24.57 -25.26
N VAL A 90 -15.68 -23.83 -26.27
CA VAL A 90 -17.00 -24.03 -26.87
C VAL A 90 -16.79 -24.98 -28.05
N GLY A 91 -17.05 -26.26 -27.81
CA GLY A 91 -17.05 -27.26 -28.87
C GLY A 91 -18.50 -27.49 -29.33
N ALA A 92 -18.82 -27.16 -30.57
CA ALA A 92 -20.06 -27.61 -31.19
C ALA A 92 -19.74 -28.83 -32.07
N THR A 93 -20.13 -30.01 -31.63
CA THR A 93 -20.17 -31.19 -32.49
C THR A 93 -21.53 -31.27 -33.15
N THR A 94 -21.59 -30.92 -34.43
CA THR A 94 -22.78 -31.12 -35.24
C THR A 94 -22.69 -32.44 -35.99
N ALA A 95 -23.44 -33.45 -35.60
CA ALA A 95 -23.69 -34.56 -36.50
C ALA A 95 -24.78 -34.11 -37.51
N ASN A 96 -24.35 -33.97 -38.79
CA ASN A 96 -25.21 -33.65 -39.94
C ASN A 96 -25.91 -32.26 -39.92
N ALA A 97 -25.16 -31.20 -39.66
CA ALA A 97 -25.64 -29.84 -39.89
C ALA A 97 -25.42 -29.41 -41.33
N ASN A 98 -26.47 -29.26 -42.09
CA ASN A 98 -26.45 -28.46 -43.32
C ASN A 98 -26.58 -26.97 -42.99
N ILE A 99 -25.47 -26.27 -42.97
CA ILE A 99 -25.39 -24.85 -42.65
C ILE A 99 -26.18 -23.99 -43.69
N PHE A 100 -26.48 -24.53 -44.83
CA PHE A 100 -27.15 -23.81 -45.92
C PHE A 100 -28.67 -23.77 -45.84
N THR A 101 -29.32 -24.50 -44.98
CA THR A 101 -30.76 -24.56 -44.92
C THR A 101 -31.39 -23.92 -43.70
N GLY A 102 -30.59 -23.35 -42.79
CA GLY A 102 -31.10 -22.66 -41.59
C GLY A 102 -31.86 -23.54 -40.60
N ALA A 103 -31.84 -24.84 -40.78
CA ALA A 103 -32.43 -25.79 -39.87
C ALA A 103 -31.52 -26.07 -38.69
N ILE A 104 -31.98 -25.76 -37.49
CA ILE A 104 -31.29 -26.12 -36.24
C ILE A 104 -31.41 -27.61 -36.07
N PRO A 105 -30.30 -28.40 -36.11
CA PRO A 105 -30.40 -29.82 -35.91
C PRO A 105 -30.85 -30.16 -34.49
N THR A 106 -31.89 -30.98 -34.36
CA THR A 106 -32.27 -31.56 -33.09
C THR A 106 -31.16 -32.52 -32.64
N GLY A 107 -30.42 -32.10 -31.61
CA GLY A 107 -29.31 -32.90 -31.08
C GLY A 107 -27.97 -32.19 -30.96
N VAL A 108 -27.98 -30.89 -30.93
CA VAL A 108 -26.75 -30.10 -30.65
C VAL A 108 -26.46 -30.16 -29.15
N THR A 109 -25.46 -30.90 -28.78
CA THR A 109 -24.91 -30.90 -27.42
C THR A 109 -23.81 -29.85 -27.39
N PHE A 110 -23.96 -28.83 -26.57
CA PHE A 110 -22.90 -27.86 -26.26
C PHE A 110 -22.19 -28.35 -24.98
N PRO A 111 -21.07 -29.05 -25.06
CA PRO A 111 -20.27 -29.30 -23.87
C PRO A 111 -19.63 -27.97 -23.47
N LEU A 112 -20.21 -27.35 -22.45
CA LEU A 112 -19.57 -26.23 -21.77
C LEU A 112 -18.57 -26.81 -20.77
N SER A 113 -17.33 -26.99 -21.19
CA SER A 113 -16.23 -27.24 -20.26
C SER A 113 -15.47 -25.92 -20.06
N GLY A 114 -15.73 -25.29 -18.94
CA GLY A 114 -14.97 -24.11 -18.52
C GLY A 114 -14.02 -24.48 -17.37
N THR A 115 -12.74 -24.23 -17.53
CA THR A 115 -11.78 -24.31 -16.45
C THR A 115 -11.48 -22.89 -15.97
N LEU A 116 -11.80 -22.63 -14.71
CA LEU A 116 -11.43 -21.39 -14.05
C LEU A 116 -10.04 -21.57 -13.43
N GLU A 117 -9.04 -20.96 -14.01
CA GLU A 117 -7.69 -20.99 -13.49
C GLU A 117 -7.45 -19.72 -12.68
N ILE A 118 -7.31 -19.88 -11.36
CA ILE A 118 -7.02 -18.81 -10.43
C ILE A 118 -5.58 -18.99 -9.96
N HIS A 119 -4.74 -18.00 -10.22
CA HIS A 119 -3.37 -17.95 -9.70
C HIS A 119 -3.31 -16.97 -8.52
N PRO A 120 -3.55 -17.39 -7.27
CA PRO A 120 -3.33 -16.55 -6.13
C PRO A 120 -1.82 -16.33 -5.96
N LYS A 121 -1.42 -15.08 -5.81
CA LYS A 121 -0.06 -14.73 -5.40
C LYS A 121 -0.01 -14.65 -3.89
N PRO A 122 1.11 -15.05 -3.24
CA PRO A 122 1.32 -14.75 -1.84
C PRO A 122 1.19 -13.24 -1.62
N GLY A 123 0.66 -12.85 -0.48
CA GLY A 123 0.42 -11.45 -0.16
C GLY A 123 1.71 -10.63 -0.24
N THR A 124 1.60 -9.46 -0.84
CA THR A 124 2.69 -8.50 -0.94
C THR A 124 2.43 -7.31 -0.02
N VAL A 125 3.48 -6.60 0.32
CA VAL A 125 3.40 -5.32 1.02
C VAL A 125 3.59 -4.21 0.00
N THR A 126 2.58 -3.37 -0.13
CA THR A 126 2.62 -2.19 -1.00
C THR A 126 2.95 -0.97 -0.15
N GLN A 127 4.00 -0.25 -0.52
CA GLN A 127 4.34 1.02 0.09
C GLN A 127 3.71 2.16 -0.70
N VAL A 128 2.94 3.00 0.01
CA VAL A 128 2.23 4.14 -0.55
C VAL A 128 2.80 5.41 0.07
N PRO A 129 3.78 6.08 -0.57
CA PRO A 129 4.24 7.37 -0.12
C PRO A 129 3.14 8.41 -0.36
N VAL A 130 2.84 9.20 0.67
CA VAL A 130 1.79 10.22 0.59
C VAL A 130 2.39 11.60 0.36
N ASP A 131 3.42 11.96 1.12
CA ASP A 131 4.10 13.24 0.97
C ASP A 131 5.58 13.14 1.32
N LYS A 132 6.36 14.01 0.69
CA LYS A 132 7.80 14.15 0.92
C LYS A 132 8.16 15.63 1.03
N LYS A 133 8.67 16.01 2.20
CA LYS A 133 9.08 17.38 2.47
C LYS A 133 10.61 17.48 2.50
N SER A 134 11.17 18.32 1.64
CA SER A 134 12.58 18.71 1.72
C SER A 134 12.74 19.87 2.68
N PHE A 135 13.84 19.87 3.42
CA PHE A 135 14.19 20.94 4.36
C PHE A 135 15.67 21.29 4.26
N LYS A 136 16.01 22.53 4.59
CA LYS A 136 17.40 23.00 4.72
C LYS A 136 17.88 22.98 6.16
N SER A 137 16.95 23.17 7.09
CA SER A 137 17.17 23.07 8.52
C SER A 137 15.98 22.41 9.18
N ALA A 138 16.22 21.55 10.15
CA ALA A 138 15.17 20.91 10.94
C ALA A 138 14.60 21.90 12.00
N PRO A 139 13.37 21.68 12.47
CA PRO A 139 12.51 20.51 12.23
C PRO A 139 11.72 20.56 10.92
N ALA A 140 11.40 19.37 10.38
CA ALA A 140 10.48 19.20 9.28
C ALA A 140 9.20 18.50 9.78
N ARG A 141 8.07 18.85 9.20
CA ARG A 141 6.78 18.26 9.58
C ARG A 141 5.92 17.99 8.34
N VAL A 142 5.27 16.84 8.34
CA VAL A 142 4.21 16.46 7.40
C VAL A 142 2.97 16.16 8.21
N THR A 143 1.88 16.84 7.92
CA THR A 143 0.57 16.61 8.56
C THR A 143 -0.42 16.12 7.53
N LEU A 144 -1.02 14.97 7.79
CA LEU A 144 -2.03 14.35 6.95
C LEU A 144 -3.35 14.29 7.73
N LYS A 145 -4.44 14.58 7.05
CA LYS A 145 -5.79 14.41 7.61
C LYS A 145 -6.73 13.88 6.55
N ASP A 146 -7.43 12.81 6.89
CA ASP A 146 -8.45 12.18 6.05
C ASP A 146 -7.98 11.92 4.61
N THR A 147 -6.68 11.58 4.48
CA THR A 147 -6.10 11.26 3.17
C THR A 147 -6.60 9.89 2.73
N HIS A 148 -7.16 9.84 1.54
CA HIS A 148 -7.74 8.61 0.98
C HIS A 148 -6.67 7.76 0.31
N ILE A 149 -6.61 6.49 0.69
CA ILE A 149 -5.73 5.48 0.09
C ILE A 149 -6.59 4.31 -0.38
N LYS A 150 -6.33 3.85 -1.60
CA LYS A 150 -6.99 2.70 -2.20
C LYS A 150 -5.97 1.66 -2.65
N VAL A 151 -6.26 0.39 -2.36
CA VAL A 151 -5.49 -0.76 -2.85
C VAL A 151 -6.45 -1.76 -3.48
N ASP A 152 -6.14 -2.15 -4.71
CA ASP A 152 -6.91 -3.14 -5.46
C ASP A 152 -6.25 -4.52 -5.42
N GLY A 153 -7.05 -5.56 -5.66
CA GLY A 153 -6.56 -6.93 -5.72
C GLY A 153 -6.24 -7.57 -4.37
N CYS A 154 -6.68 -6.96 -3.28
CA CYS A 154 -6.46 -7.43 -1.92
C CYS A 154 -7.60 -8.37 -1.48
N VAL A 155 -7.27 -9.62 -1.20
CA VAL A 155 -8.25 -10.64 -0.77
C VAL A 155 -7.93 -11.11 0.64
N GLY A 156 -8.99 -11.25 1.44
CA GLY A 156 -8.86 -11.63 2.84
C GLY A 156 -8.51 -10.46 3.74
N GLN A 157 -7.83 -10.77 4.82
CA GLN A 157 -7.42 -9.77 5.80
C GLN A 157 -6.34 -8.85 5.23
N SER A 158 -6.47 -7.57 5.51
CA SER A 158 -5.46 -6.56 5.17
C SER A 158 -4.84 -5.97 6.42
N PHE A 159 -3.63 -5.45 6.26
CA PHE A 159 -2.84 -4.85 7.33
C PHE A 159 -2.34 -3.50 6.86
N ILE A 160 -2.43 -2.51 7.72
CA ILE A 160 -1.95 -1.16 7.43
C ILE A 160 -1.12 -0.64 8.59
N ARG A 161 0.00 0.03 8.28
CA ARG A 161 0.77 0.82 9.23
C ARG A 161 1.34 2.07 8.57
N SER A 162 1.52 3.11 9.37
CA SER A 162 2.24 4.30 8.92
C SER A 162 3.74 4.05 8.85
N TYR A 163 4.44 4.84 8.06
CA TYR A 163 5.89 4.97 8.13
C TYR A 163 6.30 6.42 7.88
N ALA A 164 7.43 6.79 8.42
CA ALA A 164 8.08 8.05 8.10
C ALA A 164 9.59 7.83 8.03
N THR A 165 10.22 8.34 6.99
CA THR A 165 11.66 8.23 6.76
C THR A 165 12.28 9.60 6.74
N LEU A 166 13.23 9.83 7.66
CA LEU A 166 14.04 11.05 7.71
C LEU A 166 15.40 10.76 7.10
N THR A 167 15.75 11.50 6.05
CA THR A 167 17.07 11.51 5.46
C THR A 167 17.75 12.84 5.81
N SER A 168 18.89 12.77 6.45
CA SER A 168 19.73 13.93 6.75
C SER A 168 20.94 13.91 5.86
N SER A 169 21.20 15.01 5.16
CA SER A 169 22.28 15.13 4.18
C SER A 169 23.32 16.14 4.65
N THR A 170 24.57 15.74 4.51
CA THR A 170 25.73 16.62 4.59
C THR A 170 26.38 16.76 3.21
N THR A 171 27.51 17.44 3.08
CA THR A 171 28.24 17.50 1.80
C THR A 171 28.72 16.14 1.31
N ASP A 172 28.97 15.21 2.22
CA ASP A 172 29.65 13.94 1.92
C ASP A 172 28.83 12.70 2.25
N THR A 173 27.80 12.82 3.11
CA THR A 173 27.07 11.67 3.66
C THR A 173 25.58 11.91 3.73
N ASP A 174 24.82 10.81 3.64
CA ASP A 174 23.41 10.75 3.97
C ASP A 174 23.20 9.76 5.12
N ASP A 175 22.41 10.16 6.11
CA ASP A 175 22.00 9.31 7.22
C ASP A 175 20.48 9.20 7.21
N ILE A 176 19.97 7.99 7.42
CA ILE A 176 18.55 7.69 7.31
C ILE A 176 18.06 7.02 8.58
N VAL A 177 16.94 7.49 9.10
CA VAL A 177 16.18 6.82 10.16
C VAL A 177 14.73 6.68 9.75
N ALA A 178 14.13 5.53 10.04
CA ALA A 178 12.75 5.25 9.74
C ALA A 178 11.94 4.99 11.01
N TYR A 179 10.76 5.56 11.05
CA TYR A 179 9.71 5.27 12.03
C TYR A 179 8.67 4.38 11.38
N TYR A 180 8.20 3.39 12.12
CA TYR A 180 7.07 2.55 11.72
C TYR A 180 6.02 2.59 12.83
N GLY A 181 4.80 2.92 12.48
CA GLY A 181 3.68 2.93 13.39
C GLY A 181 3.14 1.53 13.68
N ILE A 182 2.15 1.49 14.56
CA ILE A 182 1.49 0.24 14.95
C ILE A 182 0.71 -0.33 13.76
N THR A 183 0.85 -1.62 13.53
CA THR A 183 0.11 -2.33 12.48
C THR A 183 -1.33 -2.58 12.95
N LYS A 184 -2.27 -2.14 12.15
CA LYS A 184 -3.69 -2.43 12.31
C LYS A 184 -4.12 -3.49 11.29
N SER A 185 -4.81 -4.51 11.75
CA SER A 185 -5.46 -5.52 10.88
C SER A 185 -6.91 -5.14 10.61
N VAL A 186 -7.38 -5.41 9.41
CA VAL A 186 -8.74 -5.09 8.94
C VAL A 186 -9.32 -6.23 8.11
#